data_28f30114cb250ad19b8d30b71dec917d
#
_entry.id   28f30114cb250ad19b8d30b71dec917d
#
_cell.length_a   1.000
_cell.length_b   1.000
_cell.length_c   1.000
_cell.angle_alpha   90.00
_cell.angle_beta   90.00
_cell.angle_gamma   90.00
#
_symmetry.space_group_name_H-M   'P 1'
#
loop_
_entity.id
_entity.type
_entity.pdbx_description
1 polymer ?
#
loop_
_entity_poly.entity_id
_entity_poly.type
_entity_poly.pdbx_seq_one_letter_code
_entity_poly.pdbx_strand_id
1 'polypeptide(L)'
;MAVLLCILLMSGCATRLPVSVDRSRLLPERQHQLVNQVNAAMNKGNITGLSLAVVDREGLLWSGNFGFADKVKQKTPTTNTLYRIGSITKLFTATAIIQLHERGLLNLYDPVSKYVPQFKVSACFDGKEITIAQLLTHQSGLPHSYEPDFWTGDDWRDVAADLSCDMVPYPPGLIVSYSNIGYTLLGHIVEKVSGESYHRYIQTHILKPLHIEDDAALFELQGQLSDARLDERISHAYDLSGQETREPLLRDLPAGGMYANTTAVAQFLAYFLRGATDQDNGLFSKQETAAETLRPHGLENALTMDLKVGWGWFLRRSPDNDLDDIPQHNGSTKFHHGQVMLSPKRGLGIVLLANSGSRDELHALSQRLLTLVAPQHESSTGRTAVKADSPAVEFCANEKIPGYYASELGLVKVQADGRDFTANTNELRLQLNATESNYFAPSYRLLGLLALGKSVFGDLQISLRCANNLIFATVKEKKEEFSIAYRVYADKQSQLGDKWLGRYKLSGVGNDSASLRIWREGDELFMETEHLPVSVDKRSFLLSALDVQRARVLYLNDKWGPLLSFSDSPQGMLASYQGFTFFKVVP
;
A
#
# COMPACT_ATOMS: atom_id res chain seq x y z
N MET A 1 -16.27 -23.96 59.07
CA MET A 1 -16.10 -22.66 58.37
C MET A 1 -15.91 -22.93 56.89
N ALA A 2 -16.99 -22.90 56.15
CA ALA A 2 -17.00 -23.18 54.73
C ALA A 2 -16.89 -21.84 53.98
N VAL A 3 -15.82 -21.68 53.16
CA VAL A 3 -15.66 -20.53 52.28
C VAL A 3 -16.34 -20.90 50.95
N LEU A 4 -17.46 -20.24 50.69
CA LEU A 4 -18.25 -20.35 49.47
C LEU A 4 -17.51 -19.55 48.37
N LEU A 5 -16.92 -20.26 47.39
CA LEU A 5 -16.29 -19.64 46.20
C LEU A 5 -17.41 -19.36 45.18
N CYS A 6 -17.93 -18.13 45.14
CA CYS A 6 -18.80 -17.68 44.07
C CYS A 6 -17.97 -17.47 42.78
N ILE A 7 -18.01 -18.44 41.87
CA ILE A 7 -17.58 -18.26 40.47
C ILE A 7 -18.72 -17.52 39.77
N LEU A 8 -18.54 -16.20 39.60
CA LEU A 8 -19.33 -15.40 38.67
C LEU A 8 -18.99 -15.84 37.24
N LEU A 9 -19.84 -16.65 36.65
CA LEU A 9 -19.90 -16.85 35.20
C LEU A 9 -20.34 -15.53 34.56
N MET A 10 -19.38 -14.70 34.22
CA MET A 10 -19.61 -13.62 33.27
C MET A 10 -19.86 -14.26 31.90
N SER A 11 -21.11 -14.61 31.64
CA SER A 11 -21.59 -14.81 30.27
C SER A 11 -21.48 -13.46 29.56
N GLY A 12 -20.37 -13.24 28.88
CA GLY A 12 -20.24 -12.10 28.00
C GLY A 12 -21.31 -12.19 26.93
N CYS A 13 -22.40 -11.43 27.10
CA CYS A 13 -23.27 -11.10 25.98
C CYS A 13 -22.41 -10.37 24.94
N ALA A 14 -21.87 -11.10 23.96
CA ALA A 14 -21.37 -10.51 22.77
C ALA A 14 -22.53 -9.73 22.15
N THR A 15 -22.54 -8.41 22.31
CA THR A 15 -23.52 -7.53 21.68
C THR A 15 -23.37 -7.76 20.17
N ARG A 16 -24.38 -8.42 19.57
CA ARG A 16 -24.42 -8.62 18.14
C ARG A 16 -24.48 -7.24 17.50
N LEU A 17 -23.48 -6.95 16.64
CA LEU A 17 -23.48 -5.74 15.84
C LEU A 17 -24.74 -5.73 14.94
N PRO A 18 -25.34 -4.56 14.69
CA PRO A 18 -26.45 -4.46 13.76
C PRO A 18 -25.99 -4.90 12.37
N VAL A 19 -26.84 -5.65 11.67
CA VAL A 19 -26.56 -6.20 10.33
C VAL A 19 -27.79 -5.95 9.46
N SER A 20 -27.58 -5.42 8.24
CA SER A 20 -28.58 -5.41 7.18
C SER A 20 -28.07 -6.17 5.96
N VAL A 21 -28.95 -6.93 5.32
CA VAL A 21 -28.67 -7.62 4.04
C VAL A 21 -29.62 -7.04 3.00
N ASP A 22 -29.07 -6.30 2.04
CA ASP A 22 -29.90 -5.54 1.10
C ASP A 22 -30.22 -6.36 -0.17
N ARG A 23 -29.35 -7.28 -0.57
CA ARG A 23 -29.55 -8.13 -1.72
C ARG A 23 -28.84 -9.48 -1.55
N SER A 24 -29.49 -10.58 -1.97
CA SER A 24 -28.87 -11.90 -1.94
C SER A 24 -29.40 -12.82 -3.01
N ARG A 25 -28.49 -13.42 -3.77
CA ARG A 25 -28.69 -14.61 -4.62
C ARG A 25 -27.93 -15.82 -4.06
N LEU A 26 -27.32 -15.69 -2.88
CA LEU A 26 -26.63 -16.77 -2.19
C LEU A 26 -27.60 -17.64 -1.39
N LEU A 27 -27.24 -18.92 -1.23
CA LEU A 27 -27.97 -19.83 -0.34
C LEU A 27 -27.93 -19.32 1.13
N PRO A 28 -29.03 -19.48 1.91
CA PRO A 28 -29.10 -18.99 3.28
C PRO A 28 -27.95 -19.45 4.20
N GLU A 29 -27.50 -20.69 4.03
CA GLU A 29 -26.36 -21.23 4.79
C GLU A 29 -25.07 -20.44 4.53
N ARG A 30 -24.75 -20.15 3.27
CA ARG A 30 -23.59 -19.33 2.91
C ARG A 30 -23.70 -17.90 3.41
N GLN A 31 -24.90 -17.32 3.39
CA GLN A 31 -25.13 -16.01 3.99
C GLN A 31 -24.80 -16.00 5.49
N HIS A 32 -25.25 -17.00 6.24
CA HIS A 32 -24.93 -17.14 7.66
C HIS A 32 -23.42 -17.27 7.89
N GLN A 33 -22.72 -18.05 7.06
CA GLN A 33 -21.27 -18.18 7.15
C GLN A 33 -20.56 -16.85 6.87
N LEU A 34 -20.98 -16.09 5.84
CA LEU A 34 -20.46 -14.75 5.55
C LEU A 34 -20.62 -13.81 6.75
N VAL A 35 -21.84 -13.71 7.28
CA VAL A 35 -22.15 -12.85 8.43
C VAL A 35 -21.29 -13.21 9.64
N ASN A 36 -21.12 -14.49 9.93
CA ASN A 36 -20.28 -14.95 11.04
C ASN A 36 -18.81 -14.59 10.85
N GLN A 37 -18.26 -14.76 9.63
CA GLN A 37 -16.88 -14.38 9.31
C GLN A 37 -16.66 -12.88 9.45
N VAL A 38 -17.61 -12.06 8.98
CA VAL A 38 -17.54 -10.60 9.08
C VAL A 38 -17.56 -10.16 10.55
N ASN A 39 -18.52 -10.67 11.35
CA ASN A 39 -18.62 -10.31 12.76
C ASN A 39 -17.36 -10.70 13.55
N ALA A 40 -16.79 -11.87 13.29
CA ALA A 40 -15.53 -12.30 13.90
C ALA A 40 -14.36 -11.37 13.54
N ALA A 41 -14.27 -10.98 12.27
CA ALA A 41 -13.23 -10.07 11.79
C ALA A 41 -13.41 -8.65 12.35
N MET A 42 -14.62 -8.12 12.41
CA MET A 42 -14.90 -6.82 12.99
C MET A 42 -14.48 -6.74 14.46
N ASN A 43 -14.81 -7.77 15.24
CA ASN A 43 -14.41 -7.85 16.64
C ASN A 43 -12.88 -7.95 16.80
N LYS A 44 -12.23 -8.79 16.00
CA LYS A 44 -10.77 -8.97 16.05
C LYS A 44 -10.02 -7.72 15.58
N GLY A 45 -10.52 -7.06 14.54
CA GLY A 45 -9.89 -5.90 13.91
C GLY A 45 -10.31 -4.54 14.48
N ASN A 46 -11.17 -4.49 15.52
CA ASN A 46 -11.76 -3.25 16.05
C ASN A 46 -12.43 -2.39 14.95
N ILE A 47 -13.19 -3.05 14.06
CA ILE A 47 -13.88 -2.37 12.96
C ILE A 47 -15.24 -1.88 13.42
N THR A 48 -15.48 -0.57 13.37
CA THR A 48 -16.72 0.08 13.83
C THR A 48 -17.87 -0.11 12.86
N GLY A 49 -17.61 0.12 11.57
CA GLY A 49 -18.58 -0.03 10.49
C GLY A 49 -17.96 -0.62 9.24
N LEU A 50 -18.70 -1.51 8.58
CA LEU A 50 -18.23 -2.22 7.39
C LEU A 50 -19.38 -2.46 6.42
N SER A 51 -19.13 -2.21 5.13
CA SER A 51 -19.99 -2.65 4.03
C SER A 51 -19.26 -3.66 3.16
N LEU A 52 -19.95 -4.74 2.79
CA LEU A 52 -19.45 -5.85 1.98
C LEU A 52 -20.33 -6.05 0.76
N ALA A 53 -19.70 -6.22 -0.41
CA ALA A 53 -20.36 -6.72 -1.60
C ALA A 53 -19.61 -7.95 -2.14
N VAL A 54 -20.38 -8.95 -2.54
CA VAL A 54 -19.92 -10.08 -3.37
C VAL A 54 -20.49 -9.88 -4.77
N VAL A 55 -19.64 -9.99 -5.76
CA VAL A 55 -19.97 -9.75 -7.17
C VAL A 55 -19.72 -11.00 -8.00
N ASP A 56 -20.52 -11.18 -9.03
CA ASP A 56 -20.29 -12.14 -10.12
C ASP A 56 -20.34 -11.43 -11.49
N ARG A 57 -20.30 -12.22 -12.57
CA ARG A 57 -20.40 -11.68 -13.95
C ARG A 57 -21.70 -10.95 -14.23
N GLU A 58 -22.76 -11.25 -13.52
CA GLU A 58 -24.08 -10.60 -13.66
C GLU A 58 -24.22 -9.35 -12.80
N GLY A 59 -23.23 -9.05 -11.92
CA GLY A 59 -23.20 -7.90 -11.04
C GLY A 59 -23.27 -8.28 -9.56
N LEU A 60 -24.03 -7.53 -8.77
CA LEU A 60 -24.12 -7.73 -7.32
C LEU A 60 -24.80 -9.06 -6.98
N LEU A 61 -24.04 -10.00 -6.43
CA LEU A 61 -24.50 -11.30 -5.97
C LEU A 61 -25.07 -11.24 -4.55
N TRP A 62 -24.38 -10.54 -3.66
CA TRP A 62 -24.79 -10.36 -2.25
C TRP A 62 -24.22 -9.05 -1.70
N SER A 63 -24.98 -8.40 -0.81
CA SER A 63 -24.47 -7.25 -0.04
C SER A 63 -24.97 -7.28 1.39
N GLY A 64 -24.10 -6.87 2.31
CA GLY A 64 -24.42 -6.73 3.72
C GLY A 64 -23.64 -5.59 4.36
N ASN A 65 -24.28 -4.95 5.34
CA ASN A 65 -23.77 -3.80 6.06
C ASN A 65 -23.78 -4.09 7.55
N PHE A 66 -22.71 -3.73 8.25
CA PHE A 66 -22.41 -4.18 9.60
C PHE A 66 -21.95 -3.02 10.47
N GLY A 67 -22.35 -3.05 11.75
CA GLY A 67 -21.92 -2.05 12.72
C GLY A 67 -22.50 -0.67 12.44
N PHE A 68 -21.68 0.38 12.56
CA PHE A 68 -22.15 1.77 12.57
C PHE A 68 -21.40 2.64 11.55
N ALA A 69 -22.14 3.31 10.67
CA ALA A 69 -21.66 4.44 9.87
C ALA A 69 -21.56 5.71 10.73
N ASP A 70 -22.50 5.88 11.68
CA ASP A 70 -22.49 6.93 12.69
C ASP A 70 -22.86 6.26 14.03
N LYS A 71 -21.86 6.12 14.90
CA LYS A 71 -22.00 5.41 16.19
C LYS A 71 -22.83 6.23 17.20
N VAL A 72 -22.75 7.56 17.12
CA VAL A 72 -23.49 8.45 18.02
C VAL A 72 -24.98 8.36 17.72
N LYS A 73 -25.36 8.39 16.45
CA LYS A 73 -26.76 8.22 16.00
C LYS A 73 -27.18 6.76 15.86
N GLN A 74 -26.31 5.80 16.18
CA GLN A 74 -26.53 4.36 15.98
C GLN A 74 -26.98 4.01 14.55
N LYS A 75 -26.49 4.75 13.56
CA LYS A 75 -26.84 4.57 12.16
C LYS A 75 -26.00 3.46 11.54
N THR A 76 -26.64 2.36 11.16
CA THR A 76 -26.00 1.28 10.40
C THR A 76 -25.65 1.75 8.98
N PRO A 77 -24.52 1.31 8.40
CA PRO A 77 -24.26 1.56 6.99
C PRO A 77 -25.36 0.98 6.09
N THR A 78 -25.49 1.53 4.91
CA THR A 78 -26.40 1.05 3.86
C THR A 78 -25.61 0.89 2.55
N THR A 79 -26.23 0.33 1.51
CA THR A 79 -25.65 0.28 0.15
C THR A 79 -25.28 1.66 -0.41
N ASN A 80 -25.88 2.73 0.14
CA ASN A 80 -25.59 4.11 -0.26
C ASN A 80 -24.55 4.82 0.61
N THR A 81 -24.04 4.15 1.65
CA THR A 81 -23.01 4.74 2.52
C THR A 81 -21.70 4.90 1.77
N LEU A 82 -21.17 6.11 1.80
CA LEU A 82 -19.92 6.49 1.16
C LEU A 82 -18.74 6.32 2.11
N TYR A 83 -17.67 5.73 1.60
CA TYR A 83 -16.38 5.61 2.27
C TYR A 83 -15.30 6.24 1.38
N ARG A 84 -14.27 6.86 1.96
CA ARG A 84 -13.09 7.17 1.18
C ARG A 84 -12.37 5.85 0.88
N ILE A 85 -12.33 5.47 -0.40
CA ILE A 85 -11.83 4.14 -0.82
C ILE A 85 -10.30 4.08 -0.93
N GLY A 86 -9.61 5.20 -0.63
CA GLY A 86 -8.16 5.26 -0.66
C GLY A 86 -7.60 4.78 -2.00
N SER A 87 -6.53 4.02 -1.94
CA SER A 87 -5.79 3.58 -3.14
C SER A 87 -6.58 2.69 -4.12
N ILE A 88 -7.78 2.24 -3.80
CA ILE A 88 -8.69 1.63 -4.80
C ILE A 88 -9.00 2.63 -5.91
N THR A 89 -8.92 3.94 -5.65
CA THR A 89 -8.98 5.03 -6.65
C THR A 89 -8.02 4.80 -7.82
N LYS A 90 -6.85 4.21 -7.58
CA LYS A 90 -5.84 3.93 -8.60
C LYS A 90 -6.34 3.04 -9.73
N LEU A 91 -7.27 2.16 -9.45
CA LEU A 91 -7.88 1.30 -10.47
C LEU A 91 -8.68 2.12 -11.50
N PHE A 92 -9.35 3.18 -11.05
CA PHE A 92 -10.07 4.10 -11.93
C PHE A 92 -9.08 4.98 -12.73
N THR A 93 -8.01 5.46 -12.08
CA THR A 93 -6.94 6.21 -12.76
C THR A 93 -6.26 5.37 -13.84
N ALA A 94 -5.91 4.12 -13.51
CA ALA A 94 -5.33 3.19 -14.49
C ALA A 94 -6.28 2.93 -15.66
N THR A 95 -7.57 2.71 -15.39
CA THR A 95 -8.58 2.55 -16.43
C THR A 95 -8.64 3.77 -17.36
N ALA A 96 -8.58 5.00 -16.82
CA ALA A 96 -8.56 6.22 -17.63
C ALA A 96 -7.33 6.28 -18.57
N ILE A 97 -6.15 5.94 -18.06
CA ILE A 97 -4.92 5.89 -18.87
C ILE A 97 -5.02 4.84 -19.98
N ILE A 98 -5.53 3.65 -19.67
CA ILE A 98 -5.70 2.58 -20.67
C ILE A 98 -6.73 2.96 -21.73
N GLN A 99 -7.82 3.65 -21.37
CA GLN A 99 -8.77 4.20 -22.34
C GLN A 99 -8.11 5.19 -23.30
N LEU A 100 -7.28 6.12 -22.77
CA LEU A 100 -6.57 7.09 -23.61
C LEU A 100 -5.54 6.42 -24.51
N HIS A 101 -4.86 5.39 -24.00
CA HIS A 101 -3.95 4.56 -24.80
C HIS A 101 -4.68 3.83 -25.94
N GLU A 102 -5.78 3.16 -25.64
CA GLU A 102 -6.58 2.42 -26.62
C GLU A 102 -7.12 3.33 -27.73
N ARG A 103 -7.47 4.58 -27.40
CA ARG A 103 -7.89 5.62 -28.35
C ARG A 103 -6.72 6.21 -29.15
N GLY A 104 -5.47 5.79 -28.89
CA GLY A 104 -4.26 6.30 -29.56
C GLY A 104 -3.87 7.73 -29.17
N LEU A 105 -4.42 8.27 -28.08
CA LEU A 105 -4.13 9.63 -27.59
C LEU A 105 -2.82 9.69 -26.78
N LEU A 106 -2.37 8.57 -26.26
CA LEU A 106 -1.06 8.40 -25.63
C LEU A 106 -0.49 6.99 -25.90
N ASN A 107 0.82 6.80 -25.67
CA ASN A 107 1.44 5.48 -25.64
C ASN A 107 1.97 5.20 -24.24
N LEU A 108 1.69 4.00 -23.70
CA LEU A 108 2.13 3.60 -22.35
C LEU A 108 3.65 3.64 -22.18
N TYR A 109 4.40 3.47 -23.26
CA TYR A 109 5.87 3.51 -23.24
C TYR A 109 6.46 4.90 -23.53
N ASP A 110 5.60 5.91 -23.73
CA ASP A 110 6.07 7.30 -23.82
C ASP A 110 6.61 7.76 -22.46
N PRO A 111 7.62 8.66 -22.48
CA PRO A 111 8.13 9.28 -21.27
C PRO A 111 7.08 10.23 -20.67
N VAL A 112 7.03 10.26 -19.35
CA VAL A 112 6.12 11.15 -18.57
C VAL A 112 6.36 12.62 -18.95
N SER A 113 7.62 13.02 -19.16
CA SER A 113 8.03 14.38 -19.55
C SER A 113 7.36 14.88 -20.83
N LYS A 114 6.95 14.00 -21.74
CA LYS A 114 6.22 14.34 -22.97
C LYS A 114 4.87 15.02 -22.67
N TYR A 115 4.18 14.58 -21.62
CA TYR A 115 2.83 15.06 -21.23
C TYR A 115 2.88 16.03 -20.06
N VAL A 116 3.90 15.94 -19.22
CA VAL A 116 4.11 16.75 -18.02
C VAL A 116 5.51 17.40 -18.08
N PRO A 117 5.71 18.47 -18.88
CA PRO A 117 7.05 19.05 -19.12
C PRO A 117 7.72 19.59 -17.85
N GLN A 118 6.96 19.96 -16.82
CA GLN A 118 7.49 20.39 -15.52
C GLN A 118 8.09 19.24 -14.70
N PHE A 119 7.83 18.00 -15.06
CA PHE A 119 8.41 16.81 -14.44
C PHE A 119 9.87 16.61 -14.90
N LYS A 120 10.82 17.07 -14.07
CA LYS A 120 12.26 17.11 -14.42
C LYS A 120 13.07 15.90 -13.96
N VAL A 121 12.43 14.98 -13.25
CA VAL A 121 13.08 13.80 -12.65
C VAL A 121 13.65 12.83 -13.69
N SER A 122 13.17 12.87 -14.93
CA SER A 122 13.68 12.06 -16.05
C SER A 122 15.18 12.25 -16.33
N ALA A 123 15.76 13.39 -15.95
CA ALA A 123 17.19 13.66 -16.12
C ALA A 123 18.09 12.99 -15.05
N CYS A 124 17.50 12.35 -14.02
CA CYS A 124 18.24 11.90 -12.84
C CYS A 124 19.04 10.60 -13.05
N PHE A 125 18.78 9.84 -14.11
CA PHE A 125 19.28 8.48 -14.30
C PHE A 125 19.94 8.28 -15.67
N ASP A 126 20.95 9.06 -15.98
CA ASP A 126 21.78 8.92 -17.20
C ASP A 126 20.94 8.79 -18.49
N GLY A 127 19.87 9.59 -18.60
CA GLY A 127 18.98 9.62 -19.75
C GLY A 127 17.90 8.52 -19.76
N LYS A 128 17.76 7.73 -18.71
CA LYS A 128 16.63 6.81 -18.57
C LYS A 128 15.41 7.57 -18.13
N GLU A 129 14.45 7.73 -19.02
CA GLU A 129 13.20 8.40 -18.73
C GLU A 129 12.20 7.44 -18.04
N ILE A 130 11.38 8.02 -17.18
CA ILE A 130 10.25 7.30 -16.56
C ILE A 130 9.11 7.26 -17.55
N THR A 131 8.56 6.06 -17.83
CA THR A 131 7.43 5.85 -18.73
C THR A 131 6.09 5.78 -18.00
N ILE A 132 4.99 5.99 -18.72
CA ILE A 132 3.62 5.82 -18.19
C ILE A 132 3.41 4.38 -17.69
N ALA A 133 3.90 3.37 -18.42
CA ALA A 133 3.84 1.96 -18.00
C ALA A 133 4.51 1.73 -16.65
N GLN A 134 5.67 2.36 -16.40
CA GLN A 134 6.37 2.26 -15.12
C GLN A 134 5.63 2.96 -13.97
N LEU A 135 4.87 4.02 -14.25
CA LEU A 135 3.96 4.60 -13.25
C LEU A 135 2.83 3.63 -12.88
N LEU A 136 2.17 3.04 -13.89
CA LEU A 136 1.07 2.09 -13.70
C LEU A 136 1.48 0.84 -12.92
N THR A 137 2.71 0.37 -13.12
CA THR A 137 3.25 -0.85 -12.50
C THR A 137 4.08 -0.59 -11.25
N HIS A 138 4.13 0.65 -10.76
CA HIS A 138 4.97 1.05 -9.62
C HIS A 138 6.47 0.75 -9.81
N GLN A 139 6.96 0.76 -11.04
CA GLN A 139 8.37 0.55 -11.38
C GLN A 139 9.10 1.84 -11.78
N SER A 140 8.51 2.98 -11.50
CA SER A 140 9.09 4.29 -11.82
C SER A 140 10.30 4.66 -10.95
N GLY A 141 10.47 4.03 -9.80
CA GLY A 141 11.47 4.41 -8.81
C GLY A 141 11.14 5.66 -8.01
N LEU A 142 9.99 6.29 -8.26
CA LEU A 142 9.53 7.47 -7.53
C LEU A 142 9.28 7.17 -6.05
N PRO A 143 9.39 8.17 -5.15
CA PRO A 143 9.05 8.02 -3.75
C PRO A 143 7.60 7.58 -3.57
N HIS A 144 7.31 6.99 -2.39
CA HIS A 144 5.95 6.59 -2.02
C HIS A 144 4.97 7.77 -2.08
N SER A 145 5.34 8.91 -1.48
CA SER A 145 4.55 10.14 -1.43
C SER A 145 5.47 11.35 -1.41
N TYR A 146 4.97 12.49 -1.85
CA TYR A 146 5.55 13.79 -1.56
C TYR A 146 4.88 14.29 -0.27
N GLU A 147 5.63 14.27 0.81
CA GLU A 147 5.11 14.40 2.17
C GLU A 147 4.58 15.79 2.51
N PRO A 148 5.25 16.90 2.11
CA PRO A 148 4.69 18.22 2.34
C PRO A 148 3.27 18.30 1.77
N ASP A 149 2.35 18.78 2.62
CA ASP A 149 0.96 19.07 2.25
C ASP A 149 0.12 17.89 1.72
N PHE A 150 0.57 16.62 1.96
CA PHE A 150 -0.15 15.43 1.50
C PHE A 150 -1.59 15.36 2.07
N TRP A 151 -1.79 15.84 3.30
CA TRP A 151 -3.07 15.82 4.02
C TRP A 151 -3.73 17.20 4.14
N THR A 152 -3.45 18.13 3.24
CA THR A 152 -3.97 19.50 3.31
C THR A 152 -5.08 19.79 2.31
N GLY A 153 -5.20 19.00 1.25
CA GLY A 153 -6.12 19.24 0.14
C GLY A 153 -5.64 20.30 -0.86
N ASP A 154 -4.34 20.62 -0.86
CA ASP A 154 -3.71 21.50 -1.84
C ASP A 154 -3.79 20.96 -3.26
N ASP A 155 -3.40 21.78 -4.24
CA ASP A 155 -3.48 21.33 -5.63
C ASP A 155 -2.41 20.28 -5.93
N TRP A 156 -2.86 19.07 -6.19
CA TRP A 156 -2.01 17.92 -6.51
C TRP A 156 -1.20 18.08 -7.82
N ARG A 157 -1.56 19.07 -8.67
CA ARG A 157 -0.89 19.32 -9.94
C ARG A 157 0.50 19.91 -9.76
N ASP A 158 0.75 20.56 -8.64
CA ASP A 158 2.04 21.19 -8.32
C ASP A 158 3.12 20.17 -7.97
N VAL A 159 2.74 18.97 -7.49
CA VAL A 159 3.67 17.88 -7.12
C VAL A 159 4.70 17.56 -8.22
N ALA A 160 4.29 17.64 -9.50
CA ALA A 160 5.19 17.35 -10.62
C ALA A 160 6.37 18.33 -10.74
N ALA A 161 6.16 19.60 -10.35
CA ALA A 161 7.19 20.63 -10.39
C ALA A 161 8.11 20.60 -9.16
N ASP A 162 7.58 20.13 -8.03
CA ASP A 162 8.28 20.07 -6.75
C ASP A 162 9.25 18.88 -6.64
N LEU A 163 9.07 17.86 -7.49
CA LEU A 163 9.94 16.70 -7.49
C LEU A 163 11.31 17.02 -8.07
N SER A 164 12.34 16.63 -7.34
CA SER A 164 13.74 16.75 -7.74
C SER A 164 14.48 15.42 -7.70
N CYS A 165 15.63 15.33 -8.37
CA CYS A 165 16.44 14.10 -8.48
C CYS A 165 16.85 13.51 -7.13
N ASP A 166 17.06 14.35 -6.15
CA ASP A 166 17.48 13.98 -4.81
C ASP A 166 16.37 13.30 -3.98
N MET A 167 15.13 13.42 -4.44
CA MET A 167 13.99 12.75 -3.81
C MET A 167 13.73 11.34 -4.33
N VAL A 168 14.30 10.97 -5.49
CA VAL A 168 14.01 9.69 -6.16
C VAL A 168 14.93 8.59 -5.67
N PRO A 169 14.41 7.58 -4.96
CA PRO A 169 15.24 6.57 -4.32
C PRO A 169 15.82 5.53 -5.28
N TYR A 170 15.17 5.26 -6.42
CA TYR A 170 15.55 4.15 -7.29
C TYR A 170 15.55 4.51 -8.78
N PRO A 171 16.43 3.89 -9.61
CA PRO A 171 16.31 3.99 -11.06
C PRO A 171 15.00 3.38 -11.57
N PRO A 172 14.42 3.95 -12.64
CA PRO A 172 13.23 3.37 -13.27
C PRO A 172 13.50 1.94 -13.75
N GLY A 173 12.53 1.05 -13.50
CA GLY A 173 12.57 -0.37 -13.87
C GLY A 173 13.39 -1.27 -12.95
N LEU A 174 13.99 -0.76 -11.87
CA LEU A 174 14.82 -1.58 -10.99
C LEU A 174 14.01 -2.45 -10.05
N ILE A 175 13.01 -1.88 -9.40
CA ILE A 175 12.14 -2.57 -8.42
C ILE A 175 10.69 -2.13 -8.57
N VAL A 176 9.78 -2.93 -8.02
CA VAL A 176 8.40 -2.48 -7.76
C VAL A 176 8.42 -1.71 -6.44
N SER A 177 8.29 -0.40 -6.51
CA SER A 177 8.22 0.53 -5.37
C SER A 177 6.91 1.31 -5.44
N TYR A 178 5.98 0.98 -4.55
CA TYR A 178 4.66 1.61 -4.54
C TYR A 178 4.76 3.13 -4.44
N SER A 179 4.09 3.86 -5.35
CA SER A 179 4.15 5.31 -5.43
C SER A 179 2.78 5.94 -5.63
N ASN A 180 2.34 6.77 -4.68
CA ASN A 180 1.19 7.65 -4.84
C ASN A 180 1.49 8.75 -5.86
N ILE A 181 2.72 9.30 -5.82
CA ILE A 181 3.19 10.31 -6.78
C ILE A 181 3.02 9.83 -8.21
N GLY A 182 3.38 8.56 -8.49
CA GLY A 182 3.20 7.99 -9.81
C GLY A 182 1.76 8.10 -10.31
N TYR A 183 0.78 7.84 -9.44
CA TYR A 183 -0.64 7.95 -9.80
C TYR A 183 -1.17 9.38 -9.82
N THR A 184 -0.60 10.26 -9.03
CA THR A 184 -0.84 11.71 -9.13
C THR A 184 -0.41 12.23 -10.50
N LEU A 185 0.76 11.82 -10.99
CA LEU A 185 1.23 12.14 -12.35
C LEU A 185 0.33 11.52 -13.43
N LEU A 186 -0.16 10.29 -13.25
CA LEU A 186 -1.13 9.69 -14.18
C LEU A 186 -2.41 10.51 -14.28
N GLY A 187 -2.94 11.02 -13.15
CA GLY A 187 -4.07 11.93 -13.15
C GLY A 187 -3.79 13.23 -13.92
N HIS A 188 -2.59 13.79 -13.79
CA HIS A 188 -2.16 14.95 -14.56
C HIS A 188 -2.10 14.65 -16.06
N ILE A 189 -1.59 13.47 -16.44
CA ILE A 189 -1.57 13.03 -17.84
C ILE A 189 -3.00 12.88 -18.38
N VAL A 190 -3.95 12.34 -17.59
CA VAL A 190 -5.36 12.27 -17.99
C VAL A 190 -5.89 13.66 -18.33
N GLU A 191 -5.68 14.68 -17.49
CA GLU A 191 -6.12 16.05 -17.78
C GLU A 191 -5.46 16.65 -19.02
N LYS A 192 -4.15 16.46 -19.16
CA LYS A 192 -3.39 17.03 -20.29
C LYS A 192 -3.78 16.42 -21.64
N VAL A 193 -4.05 15.13 -21.65
CA VAL A 193 -4.34 14.40 -22.89
C VAL A 193 -5.82 14.52 -23.29
N SER A 194 -6.73 14.49 -22.31
CA SER A 194 -8.17 14.57 -22.58
C SER A 194 -8.70 15.99 -22.73
N GLY A 195 -8.03 16.98 -22.13
CA GLY A 195 -8.54 18.35 -22.04
C GLY A 195 -9.66 18.53 -21.02
N GLU A 196 -9.98 17.48 -20.24
CA GLU A 196 -11.00 17.51 -19.18
C GLU A 196 -10.31 17.49 -17.81
N SER A 197 -10.96 18.05 -16.77
CA SER A 197 -10.47 17.83 -15.40
C SER A 197 -10.56 16.36 -15.02
N TYR A 198 -9.62 15.87 -14.19
CA TYR A 198 -9.51 14.46 -13.83
C TYR A 198 -10.83 13.87 -13.30
N HIS A 199 -11.47 14.55 -12.33
CA HIS A 199 -12.74 14.07 -11.76
C HIS A 199 -13.86 13.99 -12.81
N ARG A 200 -13.92 14.98 -13.75
CA ARG A 200 -14.91 14.97 -14.84
C ARG A 200 -14.66 13.83 -15.82
N TYR A 201 -13.38 13.56 -16.13
CA TYR A 201 -13.03 12.42 -16.99
C TYR A 201 -13.50 11.09 -16.38
N ILE A 202 -13.19 10.87 -15.09
CA ILE A 202 -13.63 9.66 -14.37
C ILE A 202 -15.15 9.53 -14.40
N GLN A 203 -15.86 10.62 -14.09
CA GLN A 203 -17.33 10.66 -14.07
C GLN A 203 -17.92 10.33 -15.46
N THR A 204 -17.43 11.01 -16.51
CA THR A 204 -17.99 10.92 -17.85
C THR A 204 -17.63 9.62 -18.57
N HIS A 205 -16.37 9.17 -18.43
CA HIS A 205 -15.81 8.10 -19.25
C HIS A 205 -15.72 6.75 -18.52
N ILE A 206 -15.91 6.73 -17.19
CA ILE A 206 -15.84 5.50 -16.40
C ILE A 206 -17.14 5.25 -15.63
N LEU A 207 -17.58 6.22 -14.79
CA LEU A 207 -18.75 5.99 -13.94
C LEU A 207 -20.06 5.91 -14.75
N LYS A 208 -20.31 6.87 -15.64
CA LYS A 208 -21.52 6.87 -16.47
C LYS A 208 -21.69 5.65 -17.39
N PRO A 209 -20.65 5.19 -18.12
CA PRO A 209 -20.75 3.96 -18.92
C PRO A 209 -21.04 2.71 -18.09
N LEU A 210 -20.64 2.70 -16.81
CA LEU A 210 -20.96 1.63 -15.88
C LEU A 210 -22.31 1.81 -15.17
N HIS A 211 -23.09 2.82 -15.53
CA HIS A 211 -24.34 3.17 -14.86
C HIS A 211 -24.17 3.43 -13.35
N ILE A 212 -23.02 3.99 -12.94
CA ILE A 212 -22.77 4.42 -11.58
C ILE A 212 -23.24 5.87 -11.45
N GLU A 213 -24.19 6.09 -10.54
CA GLU A 213 -24.76 7.40 -10.26
C GLU A 213 -23.70 8.38 -9.75
N ASP A 214 -23.83 9.66 -10.12
CA ASP A 214 -22.85 10.72 -9.80
C ASP A 214 -22.61 10.88 -8.29
N ASP A 215 -23.59 10.52 -7.45
CA ASP A 215 -23.52 10.58 -6.00
C ASP A 215 -23.10 9.23 -5.33
N ALA A 216 -22.93 8.17 -6.12
CA ALA A 216 -22.48 6.86 -5.65
C ALA A 216 -20.94 6.71 -5.65
N ALA A 217 -20.25 7.54 -6.45
CA ALA A 217 -18.79 7.69 -6.46
C ALA A 217 -18.40 9.12 -6.85
N LEU A 218 -17.59 9.78 -6.03
CA LEU A 218 -17.24 11.19 -6.20
C LEU A 218 -15.86 11.52 -5.60
N PHE A 219 -15.37 12.74 -5.89
CA PHE A 219 -14.16 13.30 -5.30
C PHE A 219 -14.51 14.49 -4.42
N GLU A 220 -13.83 14.60 -3.28
CA GLU A 220 -13.87 15.79 -2.45
C GLU A 220 -12.99 16.85 -3.11
N LEU A 221 -13.60 17.80 -3.78
CA LEU A 221 -12.93 18.99 -4.27
C LEU A 221 -13.06 20.09 -3.21
N GLN A 222 -12.04 20.95 -3.09
CA GLN A 222 -12.02 22.04 -2.09
C GLN A 222 -13.37 22.76 -2.02
N GLY A 223 -14.06 22.66 -0.88
CA GLY A 223 -15.32 23.35 -0.60
C GLY A 223 -16.60 22.73 -1.18
N GLN A 224 -16.55 21.59 -1.87
CA GLN A 224 -17.71 20.99 -2.55
C GLN A 224 -18.47 19.92 -1.76
N LEU A 225 -17.95 19.42 -0.63
CA LEU A 225 -18.72 18.54 0.27
C LEU A 225 -19.66 19.32 1.21
N SER A 226 -19.96 20.56 0.93
CA SER A 226 -20.93 21.36 1.71
C SER A 226 -22.41 21.03 1.41
N ASP A 227 -22.70 20.02 0.58
CA ASP A 227 -24.06 19.49 0.42
C ASP A 227 -24.39 18.60 1.64
N ALA A 228 -25.28 19.07 2.51
CA ALA A 228 -25.71 18.35 3.70
C ALA A 228 -26.24 16.93 3.39
N ARG A 229 -26.76 16.69 2.18
CA ARG A 229 -27.22 15.36 1.74
C ARG A 229 -26.08 14.39 1.49
N LEU A 230 -24.91 14.87 1.06
CA LEU A 230 -23.70 14.05 0.93
C LEU A 230 -23.08 13.77 2.29
N ASP A 231 -23.02 14.76 3.19
CA ASP A 231 -22.54 14.61 4.56
C ASP A 231 -23.31 13.52 5.31
N GLU A 232 -24.62 13.43 5.13
CA GLU A 232 -25.43 12.36 5.76
C GLU A 232 -25.11 10.96 5.24
N ARG A 233 -24.52 10.83 4.06
CA ARG A 233 -24.19 9.54 3.44
C ARG A 233 -22.76 9.11 3.70
N ILE A 234 -21.87 10.05 4.04
CA ILE A 234 -20.47 9.72 4.35
C ILE A 234 -20.41 9.00 5.69
N SER A 235 -19.74 7.87 5.71
CA SER A 235 -19.45 7.17 6.96
C SER A 235 -18.50 7.99 7.81
N HIS A 236 -18.83 8.19 9.08
CA HIS A 236 -17.92 8.80 10.04
C HIS A 236 -16.66 7.95 10.21
N ALA A 237 -15.54 8.58 10.48
CA ALA A 237 -14.26 7.92 10.68
C ALA A 237 -14.05 7.64 12.18
N TYR A 238 -13.40 6.51 12.49
CA TYR A 238 -13.10 6.11 13.87
C TYR A 238 -11.65 5.64 13.97
N ASP A 239 -11.00 5.99 15.07
CA ASP A 239 -9.67 5.47 15.38
C ASP A 239 -9.72 4.02 15.90
N LEU A 240 -8.56 3.41 16.17
CA LEU A 240 -8.47 2.04 16.68
C LEU A 240 -9.08 1.84 18.08
N SER A 241 -9.33 2.91 18.83
CA SER A 241 -10.04 2.88 20.11
C SER A 241 -11.56 2.97 19.93
N GLY A 242 -12.03 3.19 18.70
CA GLY A 242 -13.45 3.40 18.36
C GLY A 242 -13.98 4.78 18.73
N GLN A 243 -13.08 5.75 18.93
CA GLN A 243 -13.46 7.17 19.08
C GLN A 243 -13.65 7.79 17.70
N GLU A 244 -14.70 8.61 17.59
CA GLU A 244 -14.97 9.36 16.38
C GLU A 244 -13.87 10.38 16.12
N THR A 245 -13.48 10.47 14.86
CA THR A 245 -12.45 11.38 14.38
C THR A 245 -12.83 11.90 12.99
N ARG A 246 -12.01 12.78 12.44
CA ARG A 246 -12.24 13.33 11.10
C ARG A 246 -11.20 12.79 10.12
N GLU A 247 -11.68 12.30 8.98
CA GLU A 247 -10.82 11.96 7.86
C GLU A 247 -10.19 13.25 7.29
N PRO A 248 -8.85 13.37 7.25
CA PRO A 248 -8.23 14.58 6.74
C PRO A 248 -8.43 14.69 5.22
N LEU A 249 -8.33 15.91 4.70
CA LEU A 249 -8.30 16.13 3.25
C LEU A 249 -7.08 15.42 2.65
N LEU A 250 -7.19 14.99 1.42
CA LEU A 250 -6.11 14.34 0.70
C LEU A 250 -5.78 15.17 -0.55
N ARG A 251 -4.51 15.59 -0.69
CA ARG A 251 -4.04 16.30 -1.87
C ARG A 251 -4.07 15.41 -3.12
N ASP A 252 -3.50 14.21 -3.04
CA ASP A 252 -3.24 13.33 -4.18
C ASP A 252 -4.51 12.58 -4.65
N LEU A 253 -5.50 13.34 -5.15
CA LEU A 253 -6.82 12.81 -5.54
C LEU A 253 -6.75 11.62 -6.50
N PRO A 254 -5.91 11.61 -7.58
CA PRO A 254 -5.84 10.46 -8.49
C PRO A 254 -5.25 9.21 -7.86
N ALA A 255 -4.54 9.35 -6.75
CA ALA A 255 -3.92 8.24 -6.03
C ALA A 255 -4.81 7.66 -4.92
N GLY A 256 -5.78 8.44 -4.39
CA GLY A 256 -6.52 7.96 -3.21
C GLY A 256 -7.75 8.76 -2.79
N GLY A 257 -8.16 9.78 -3.53
CA GLY A 257 -9.15 10.77 -3.08
C GLY A 257 -10.63 10.45 -3.34
N MET A 258 -10.95 9.31 -3.99
CA MET A 258 -12.33 8.98 -4.32
C MET A 258 -13.11 8.51 -3.09
N TYR A 259 -14.34 9.00 -2.95
CA TYR A 259 -15.38 8.41 -2.12
C TYR A 259 -16.26 7.51 -2.99
N ALA A 260 -16.62 6.34 -2.50
CA ALA A 260 -17.56 5.47 -3.18
C ALA A 260 -18.34 4.61 -2.18
N ASN A 261 -19.52 4.15 -2.58
CA ASN A 261 -20.22 3.09 -1.91
C ASN A 261 -19.85 1.70 -2.47
N THR A 262 -20.20 0.64 -1.77
CA THR A 262 -19.87 -0.74 -2.19
C THR A 262 -20.53 -1.12 -3.51
N THR A 263 -21.72 -0.59 -3.81
CA THR A 263 -22.44 -0.88 -5.08
C THR A 263 -21.70 -0.32 -6.28
N ALA A 264 -21.20 0.92 -6.20
CA ALA A 264 -20.40 1.54 -7.26
C ALA A 264 -19.12 0.75 -7.56
N VAL A 265 -18.37 0.37 -6.49
CA VAL A 265 -17.17 -0.44 -6.65
C VAL A 265 -17.51 -1.83 -7.18
N ALA A 266 -18.64 -2.43 -6.75
CA ALA A 266 -19.10 -3.71 -7.25
C ALA A 266 -19.44 -3.68 -8.76
N GLN A 267 -20.08 -2.63 -9.24
CA GLN A 267 -20.36 -2.44 -10.67
C GLN A 267 -19.06 -2.33 -11.50
N PHE A 268 -18.07 -1.59 -10.97
CA PHE A 268 -16.75 -1.51 -11.58
C PHE A 268 -16.06 -2.89 -11.65
N LEU A 269 -16.07 -3.68 -10.57
CA LEU A 269 -15.49 -5.02 -10.57
C LEU A 269 -16.22 -5.98 -11.51
N ALA A 270 -17.56 -5.92 -11.56
CA ALA A 270 -18.37 -6.77 -12.42
C ALA A 270 -18.01 -6.59 -13.92
N TYR A 271 -17.64 -5.38 -14.32
CA TYR A 271 -17.16 -5.13 -15.69
C TYR A 271 -15.93 -5.99 -16.03
N PHE A 272 -14.93 -6.03 -15.15
CA PHE A 272 -13.72 -6.83 -15.35
C PHE A 272 -13.99 -8.34 -15.31
N LEU A 273 -15.01 -8.78 -14.57
CA LEU A 273 -15.41 -10.19 -14.51
C LEU A 273 -16.16 -10.65 -15.77
N ARG A 274 -16.94 -9.77 -16.39
CA ARG A 274 -17.66 -10.08 -17.64
C ARG A 274 -16.74 -10.13 -18.85
N GLY A 275 -15.68 -9.32 -18.83
CA GLY A 275 -14.97 -8.94 -20.03
C GLY A 275 -15.81 -7.98 -20.90
N ALA A 276 -15.21 -7.34 -21.87
CA ALA A 276 -15.97 -6.52 -22.82
C ALA A 276 -16.88 -7.43 -23.67
N THR A 277 -18.18 -7.16 -23.70
CA THR A 277 -19.13 -7.79 -24.61
C THR A 277 -19.51 -6.82 -25.73
N ASP A 278 -19.79 -7.28 -26.93
CA ASP A 278 -20.12 -6.45 -28.09
C ASP A 278 -21.37 -5.56 -27.93
N GLN A 279 -22.13 -5.74 -26.84
CA GLN A 279 -23.38 -5.03 -26.59
C GLN A 279 -23.26 -3.88 -25.58
N ASP A 280 -22.14 -3.76 -24.89
CA ASP A 280 -21.93 -2.69 -23.90
C ASP A 280 -21.18 -1.52 -24.54
N ASN A 281 -21.68 -0.29 -24.36
CA ASN A 281 -20.87 0.93 -24.45
C ASN A 281 -19.82 0.90 -23.32
N GLY A 282 -18.93 -0.14 -23.35
CA GLY A 282 -18.05 -0.50 -22.27
C GLY A 282 -16.94 0.53 -22.03
N LEU A 283 -16.17 0.31 -20.95
CA LEU A 283 -15.01 1.15 -20.64
C LEU A 283 -13.96 1.12 -21.75
N PHE A 284 -13.82 -0.01 -22.44
CA PHE A 284 -12.83 -0.24 -23.49
C PHE A 284 -13.50 -0.59 -24.82
N SER A 285 -12.87 -0.16 -25.92
CA SER A 285 -13.37 -0.46 -27.27
C SER A 285 -12.99 -1.86 -27.75
N LYS A 286 -11.96 -2.47 -27.15
CA LYS A 286 -11.52 -3.83 -27.47
C LYS A 286 -11.86 -4.79 -26.35
N GLN A 287 -12.40 -5.95 -26.73
CA GLN A 287 -12.86 -6.96 -25.79
C GLN A 287 -11.73 -7.50 -24.87
N GLU A 288 -10.53 -7.63 -25.39
CA GLU A 288 -9.37 -8.16 -24.65
C GLU A 288 -8.76 -7.15 -23.68
N THR A 289 -9.01 -5.84 -23.81
CA THR A 289 -8.34 -4.81 -23.01
C THR A 289 -8.61 -4.97 -21.50
N ALA A 290 -9.84 -5.30 -21.11
CA ALA A 290 -10.18 -5.55 -19.71
C ALA A 290 -9.36 -6.73 -19.13
N ALA A 291 -9.24 -7.83 -19.89
CA ALA A 291 -8.45 -8.98 -19.46
C ALA A 291 -6.95 -8.65 -19.44
N GLU A 292 -6.47 -7.84 -20.39
CA GLU A 292 -5.08 -7.41 -20.45
C GLU A 292 -4.67 -6.56 -19.24
N THR A 293 -5.57 -5.71 -18.71
CA THR A 293 -5.28 -4.94 -17.50
C THR A 293 -5.00 -5.82 -16.27
N LEU A 294 -5.54 -7.02 -16.26
CA LEU A 294 -5.41 -7.99 -15.16
C LEU A 294 -4.23 -8.96 -15.34
N ARG A 295 -3.43 -8.83 -16.40
CA ARG A 295 -2.23 -9.66 -16.63
C ARG A 295 -1.00 -9.00 -16.03
N PRO A 296 0.06 -9.78 -15.72
CA PRO A 296 1.34 -9.21 -15.30
C PRO A 296 1.93 -8.30 -16.37
N HIS A 297 2.35 -7.11 -15.96
CA HIS A 297 3.08 -6.13 -16.76
C HIS A 297 4.32 -5.63 -16.02
N GLY A 298 5.20 -4.98 -16.75
CA GLY A 298 6.44 -4.46 -16.21
C GLY A 298 7.59 -5.44 -16.33
N LEU A 299 8.74 -5.03 -15.83
CA LEU A 299 9.97 -5.82 -15.90
C LEU A 299 9.98 -6.86 -14.78
N GLU A 300 10.03 -8.13 -15.14
CA GLU A 300 10.38 -9.20 -14.21
C GLU A 300 11.90 -9.16 -14.01
N ASN A 301 12.33 -9.02 -12.77
CA ASN A 301 13.74 -9.07 -12.41
C ASN A 301 13.93 -9.76 -11.06
N ALA A 302 15.19 -10.04 -10.71
CA ALA A 302 15.54 -10.76 -9.48
C ALA A 302 15.03 -10.08 -8.19
N LEU A 303 14.79 -8.77 -8.20
CA LEU A 303 14.38 -8.02 -7.01
C LEU A 303 12.86 -7.96 -6.83
N THR A 304 12.08 -8.20 -7.87
CA THR A 304 10.61 -8.24 -7.78
C THR A 304 10.09 -9.58 -7.28
N MET A 305 10.86 -10.66 -7.44
CA MET A 305 10.49 -12.01 -7.02
C MET A 305 9.11 -12.44 -7.56
N ASP A 306 8.21 -12.88 -6.68
CA ASP A 306 6.84 -13.26 -7.02
C ASP A 306 5.85 -12.08 -7.08
N LEU A 307 6.30 -10.83 -6.86
CA LEU A 307 5.46 -9.66 -6.90
C LEU A 307 5.12 -9.28 -8.35
N LYS A 308 3.91 -9.57 -8.76
CA LYS A 308 3.38 -9.27 -10.09
C LYS A 308 2.41 -8.09 -10.01
N VAL A 309 2.46 -7.22 -11.00
CA VAL A 309 1.58 -6.05 -11.12
C VAL A 309 0.99 -6.00 -12.52
N GLY A 310 -0.34 -5.89 -12.60
CA GLY A 310 -1.06 -5.53 -13.82
C GLY A 310 -1.15 -4.02 -13.98
N TRP A 311 -1.98 -3.53 -14.90
CA TRP A 311 -2.23 -2.09 -15.00
C TRP A 311 -3.09 -1.60 -13.83
N GLY A 312 -2.42 -1.24 -12.74
CA GLY A 312 -3.04 -0.80 -11.49
C GLY A 312 -3.38 -1.92 -10.49
N TRP A 313 -3.31 -3.18 -10.89
CA TRP A 313 -3.69 -4.31 -10.06
C TRP A 313 -2.47 -5.03 -9.49
N PHE A 314 -2.47 -5.33 -8.19
CA PHE A 314 -1.55 -6.32 -7.63
C PHE A 314 -2.10 -7.72 -7.91
N LEU A 315 -1.24 -8.62 -8.35
CA LEU A 315 -1.59 -9.98 -8.71
C LEU A 315 -0.97 -10.93 -7.68
N ARG A 316 -1.81 -11.53 -6.85
CA ARG A 316 -1.38 -12.46 -5.79
C ARG A 316 -1.89 -13.85 -6.08
N ARG A 317 -1.14 -14.87 -5.69
CA ARG A 317 -1.60 -16.25 -5.83
C ARG A 317 -2.83 -16.53 -4.98
N SER A 318 -3.72 -17.34 -5.51
CA SER A 318 -4.92 -17.77 -4.77
C SER A 318 -4.54 -18.53 -3.50
N PRO A 319 -5.21 -18.24 -2.35
CA PRO A 319 -4.89 -18.88 -1.08
C PRO A 319 -5.17 -20.39 -1.04
N ASP A 320 -6.04 -20.89 -1.91
CA ASP A 320 -6.55 -22.27 -1.93
C ASP A 320 -5.87 -23.20 -2.93
N ASN A 321 -4.59 -22.95 -3.24
CA ASN A 321 -3.77 -23.74 -4.17
C ASN A 321 -4.22 -23.74 -5.64
N ASP A 322 -5.24 -22.99 -6.01
CA ASP A 322 -5.53 -22.71 -7.40
C ASP A 322 -4.37 -21.84 -7.94
N LEU A 323 -3.76 -22.24 -9.06
CA LEU A 323 -2.58 -21.59 -9.62
C LEU A 323 -2.86 -20.21 -10.24
N ASP A 324 -4.08 -19.71 -10.08
CA ASP A 324 -4.48 -18.42 -10.63
C ASP A 324 -3.98 -17.26 -9.79
N ASP A 325 -3.53 -16.23 -10.46
CA ASP A 325 -3.28 -14.93 -9.85
C ASP A 325 -4.63 -14.25 -9.54
N ILE A 326 -4.74 -13.68 -8.35
CA ILE A 326 -5.91 -12.94 -7.88
C ILE A 326 -5.61 -11.45 -8.00
N PRO A 327 -6.16 -10.74 -9.01
CA PRO A 327 -6.08 -9.30 -9.09
C PRO A 327 -6.76 -8.67 -7.86
N GLN A 328 -6.04 -7.79 -7.19
CA GLN A 328 -6.52 -7.15 -5.98
C GLN A 328 -5.92 -5.77 -5.79
N HIS A 329 -6.58 -4.96 -4.99
CA HIS A 329 -6.02 -3.71 -4.47
C HIS A 329 -6.62 -3.42 -3.10
N ASN A 330 -5.79 -2.98 -2.16
CA ASN A 330 -6.25 -2.41 -0.91
C ASN A 330 -6.35 -0.89 -1.03
N GLY A 331 -7.19 -0.29 -0.21
CA GLY A 331 -7.26 1.15 -0.06
C GLY A 331 -7.15 1.51 1.42
N SER A 332 -6.36 2.52 1.71
CA SER A 332 -6.28 3.06 3.06
C SER A 332 -6.05 4.55 2.99
N THR A 333 -6.82 5.26 3.78
CA THR A 333 -6.56 6.63 4.20
C THR A 333 -6.14 6.61 5.67
N LYS A 334 -6.30 7.69 6.38
CA LYS A 334 -5.92 7.71 7.79
C LYS A 334 -6.80 6.78 8.63
N PHE A 335 -8.10 6.71 8.32
CA PHE A 335 -9.08 5.94 9.09
C PHE A 335 -9.97 5.02 8.26
N HIS A 336 -10.27 5.39 7.01
CA HIS A 336 -11.04 4.52 6.12
C HIS A 336 -10.14 3.48 5.46
N HIS A 337 -10.64 2.27 5.35
CA HIS A 337 -9.93 1.15 4.72
C HIS A 337 -10.85 0.42 3.75
N GLY A 338 -10.27 -0.10 2.67
CA GLY A 338 -10.98 -0.89 1.68
C GLY A 338 -10.12 -2.02 1.15
N GLN A 339 -10.80 -3.05 0.64
CA GLN A 339 -10.16 -4.17 -0.04
C GLN A 339 -11.03 -4.61 -1.21
N VAL A 340 -10.42 -4.78 -2.37
CA VAL A 340 -11.06 -5.41 -3.52
C VAL A 340 -10.24 -6.61 -3.98
N MET A 341 -10.93 -7.68 -4.37
CA MET A 341 -10.33 -8.89 -4.96
C MET A 341 -11.19 -9.38 -6.10
N LEU A 342 -10.54 -9.88 -7.15
CA LEU A 342 -11.17 -10.55 -8.28
C LEU A 342 -10.63 -11.96 -8.44
N SER A 343 -11.49 -12.89 -8.77
CA SER A 343 -11.13 -14.20 -9.33
C SER A 343 -11.81 -14.34 -10.70
N PRO A 344 -11.16 -13.88 -11.79
CA PRO A 344 -11.77 -13.94 -13.14
C PRO A 344 -12.13 -15.34 -13.55
N LYS A 345 -11.31 -16.34 -13.21
CA LYS A 345 -11.57 -17.74 -13.49
C LYS A 345 -12.85 -18.23 -12.83
N ARG A 346 -13.10 -17.86 -11.56
CA ARG A 346 -14.32 -18.24 -10.84
C ARG A 346 -15.49 -17.31 -11.13
N GLY A 347 -15.22 -16.18 -11.80
CA GLY A 347 -16.22 -15.16 -12.07
C GLY A 347 -16.74 -14.49 -10.81
N LEU A 348 -15.91 -14.29 -9.81
CA LEU A 348 -16.29 -13.74 -8.51
C LEU A 348 -15.38 -12.59 -8.08
N GLY A 349 -15.95 -11.66 -7.32
CA GLY A 349 -15.21 -10.55 -6.69
C GLY A 349 -15.74 -10.21 -5.31
N ILE A 350 -14.88 -9.60 -4.52
CA ILE A 350 -15.18 -9.14 -3.15
C ILE A 350 -14.85 -7.65 -3.06
N VAL A 351 -15.74 -6.88 -2.46
CA VAL A 351 -15.54 -5.48 -2.06
C VAL A 351 -15.77 -5.38 -0.56
N LEU A 352 -14.80 -4.89 0.19
CA LEU A 352 -14.92 -4.52 1.60
C LEU A 352 -14.59 -3.03 1.74
N LEU A 353 -15.44 -2.28 2.40
CA LEU A 353 -15.21 -0.87 2.78
C LEU A 353 -15.51 -0.71 4.26
N ALA A 354 -14.57 -0.12 5.01
CA ALA A 354 -14.66 0.06 6.46
C ALA A 354 -14.26 1.48 6.86
N ASN A 355 -14.80 1.95 7.97
CA ASN A 355 -14.57 3.29 8.50
C ASN A 355 -13.59 3.32 9.69
N SER A 356 -12.92 2.21 9.96
CA SER A 356 -11.92 2.06 11.04
C SER A 356 -11.27 0.69 10.97
N GLY A 357 -10.35 0.41 11.88
CA GLY A 357 -9.90 -0.94 12.20
C GLY A 357 -8.61 -1.38 11.51
N SER A 358 -8.33 -2.68 11.60
CA SER A 358 -7.10 -3.30 11.09
C SER A 358 -7.20 -3.59 9.59
N ARG A 359 -6.26 -3.04 8.81
CA ARG A 359 -6.08 -3.33 7.38
C ARG A 359 -5.81 -4.81 7.12
N ASP A 360 -4.97 -5.43 7.97
CA ASP A 360 -4.56 -6.82 7.82
C ASP A 360 -5.73 -7.76 8.03
N GLU A 361 -6.62 -7.45 9.00
CA GLU A 361 -7.82 -8.24 9.22
C GLU A 361 -8.82 -8.10 8.06
N LEU A 362 -8.97 -6.91 7.45
CA LEU A 362 -9.76 -6.74 6.23
C LEU A 362 -9.21 -7.57 5.06
N HIS A 363 -7.89 -7.57 4.87
CA HIS A 363 -7.25 -8.38 3.84
C HIS A 363 -7.47 -9.88 4.10
N ALA A 364 -7.22 -10.35 5.32
CA ALA A 364 -7.46 -11.75 5.70
C ALA A 364 -8.94 -12.14 5.56
N LEU A 365 -9.86 -11.25 5.92
CA LEU A 365 -11.30 -11.46 5.72
C LEU A 365 -11.64 -11.63 4.24
N SER A 366 -11.14 -10.74 3.37
CA SER A 366 -11.43 -10.82 1.93
C SER A 366 -10.97 -12.13 1.30
N GLN A 367 -9.83 -12.67 1.71
CA GLN A 367 -9.33 -13.98 1.28
C GLN A 367 -10.28 -15.10 1.73
N ARG A 368 -10.67 -15.11 3.02
CA ARG A 368 -11.61 -16.10 3.56
C ARG A 368 -12.97 -16.06 2.86
N LEU A 369 -13.49 -14.84 2.60
CA LEU A 369 -14.76 -14.67 1.91
C LEU A 369 -14.70 -15.12 0.46
N LEU A 370 -13.64 -14.79 -0.28
CA LEU A 370 -13.46 -15.24 -1.66
C LEU A 370 -13.46 -16.77 -1.77
N THR A 371 -12.75 -17.44 -0.84
CA THR A 371 -12.76 -18.92 -0.76
C THR A 371 -14.13 -19.47 -0.37
N LEU A 372 -14.84 -18.83 0.58
CA LEU A 372 -16.15 -19.26 1.05
C LEU A 372 -17.23 -19.20 -0.05
N VAL A 373 -17.24 -18.13 -0.85
CA VAL A 373 -18.27 -17.97 -1.89
C VAL A 373 -17.94 -18.72 -3.17
N ALA A 374 -16.67 -19.14 -3.35
CA ALA A 374 -16.27 -19.87 -4.53
C ALA A 374 -17.07 -21.20 -4.67
N PRO A 375 -17.47 -21.58 -5.91
CA PRO A 375 -17.97 -22.91 -6.16
C PRO A 375 -16.92 -23.94 -5.71
N GLN A 376 -17.33 -25.01 -5.04
CA GLN A 376 -16.44 -26.12 -4.76
C GLN A 376 -16.08 -26.80 -6.08
N HIS A 377 -14.93 -26.47 -6.65
CA HIS A 377 -14.35 -27.24 -7.73
C HIS A 377 -13.57 -28.41 -7.14
N GLU A 378 -13.82 -29.60 -7.65
CA GLU A 378 -12.91 -30.73 -7.46
C GLU A 378 -11.50 -30.30 -7.93
N SER A 379 -10.52 -30.51 -7.07
CA SER A 379 -9.12 -30.15 -7.33
C SER A 379 -8.67 -30.81 -8.65
N SER A 380 -8.50 -30.02 -9.68
CA SER A 380 -7.84 -30.47 -10.90
C SER A 380 -6.38 -30.68 -10.60
N THR A 381 -6.02 -31.96 -10.43
CA THR A 381 -4.64 -32.44 -10.34
C THR A 381 -3.89 -32.06 -11.61
N GLY A 382 -2.79 -31.33 -11.45
CA GLY A 382 -1.66 -31.34 -12.38
C GLY A 382 -1.66 -30.34 -13.51
N ARG A 383 -1.23 -29.12 -13.20
CA ARG A 383 -0.44 -28.33 -14.15
C ARG A 383 0.88 -27.94 -13.49
N THR A 384 1.96 -28.50 -14.02
CA THR A 384 3.33 -28.08 -13.72
C THR A 384 3.46 -26.60 -14.07
N ALA A 385 3.85 -25.80 -13.10
CA ALA A 385 4.21 -24.41 -13.32
C ALA A 385 5.34 -24.35 -14.36
N VAL A 386 5.11 -23.66 -15.46
CA VAL A 386 6.18 -23.25 -16.37
C VAL A 386 7.02 -22.25 -15.59
N LYS A 387 8.25 -22.62 -15.21
CA LYS A 387 9.25 -21.68 -14.72
C LYS A 387 9.56 -20.73 -15.86
N ALA A 388 9.19 -19.45 -15.71
CA ALA A 388 9.82 -18.40 -16.49
C ALA A 388 11.32 -18.37 -16.12
N ASP A 389 12.19 -18.15 -17.12
CA ASP A 389 13.62 -17.97 -16.92
C ASP A 389 13.88 -16.61 -16.23
N SER A 390 13.58 -16.53 -14.94
CA SER A 390 14.01 -15.42 -14.10
C SER A 390 15.52 -15.53 -13.87
N PRO A 391 16.28 -14.40 -13.85
CA PRO A 391 17.69 -14.44 -13.54
C PRO A 391 17.94 -15.21 -12.26
N ALA A 392 18.96 -16.08 -12.25
CA ALA A 392 19.25 -16.98 -11.14
C ALA A 392 19.46 -16.18 -9.85
N VAL A 393 18.54 -16.32 -8.91
CA VAL A 393 18.62 -15.76 -7.56
C VAL A 393 19.05 -16.89 -6.63
N GLU A 394 20.24 -16.77 -6.10
CA GLU A 394 20.83 -17.80 -5.24
C GLU A 394 20.65 -17.45 -3.75
N PHE A 395 20.71 -18.45 -2.88
CA PHE A 395 20.86 -18.20 -1.45
C PHE A 395 22.26 -17.66 -1.16
N CYS A 396 22.34 -16.61 -0.32
CA CYS A 396 23.63 -16.08 0.09
C CYS A 396 24.40 -17.04 0.99
N ALA A 397 25.72 -17.09 0.85
CA ALA A 397 26.58 -17.75 1.82
C ALA A 397 26.48 -17.02 3.17
N ASN A 398 26.46 -17.79 4.28
CA ASN A 398 26.19 -17.27 5.62
C ASN A 398 27.17 -16.14 6.07
N GLU A 399 28.43 -16.22 5.65
CA GLU A 399 29.44 -15.18 5.94
C GLU A 399 29.14 -13.83 5.29
N LYS A 400 28.33 -13.79 4.24
CA LYS A 400 27.89 -12.57 3.55
C LYS A 400 26.66 -11.94 4.17
N ILE A 401 25.95 -12.63 5.06
CA ILE A 401 24.67 -12.20 5.61
C ILE A 401 24.79 -11.05 6.64
N PRO A 402 25.73 -11.05 7.59
CA PRO A 402 25.81 -9.98 8.58
C PRO A 402 26.00 -8.60 7.95
N GLY A 403 25.23 -7.62 8.42
CA GLY A 403 25.29 -6.24 7.91
C GLY A 403 24.03 -5.45 8.19
N TYR A 404 23.93 -4.29 7.56
CA TYR A 404 22.76 -3.42 7.64
C TYR A 404 21.86 -3.60 6.43
N TYR A 405 20.56 -3.63 6.68
CA TYR A 405 19.52 -3.76 5.65
C TYR A 405 18.52 -2.63 5.79
N ALA A 406 18.23 -1.94 4.70
CA ALA A 406 17.15 -0.97 4.62
C ALA A 406 15.82 -1.69 4.28
N SER A 407 14.77 -1.38 5.02
CA SER A 407 13.42 -1.93 4.85
C SER A 407 12.37 -0.82 5.02
N GLU A 408 11.12 -1.14 4.76
CA GLU A 408 10.00 -0.24 5.08
C GLU A 408 9.87 0.04 6.59
N LEU A 409 10.41 -0.84 7.44
CA LEU A 409 10.47 -0.65 8.89
C LEU A 409 11.70 0.16 9.34
N GLY A 410 12.49 0.67 8.40
CA GLY A 410 13.75 1.36 8.63
C GLY A 410 14.95 0.42 8.57
N LEU A 411 16.03 0.78 9.28
CA LEU A 411 17.29 0.04 9.27
C LEU A 411 17.23 -1.19 10.16
N VAL A 412 17.59 -2.34 9.59
CA VAL A 412 17.70 -3.63 10.28
C VAL A 412 19.17 -4.04 10.34
N LYS A 413 19.71 -4.21 11.53
CA LYS A 413 21.06 -4.76 11.75
C LYS A 413 20.99 -6.26 11.91
N VAL A 414 21.61 -7.00 10.97
CA VAL A 414 21.69 -8.47 11.01
C VAL A 414 23.08 -8.87 11.51
N GLN A 415 23.13 -9.73 12.52
CA GLN A 415 24.37 -10.23 13.15
C GLN A 415 24.32 -11.75 13.23
N ALA A 416 25.47 -12.40 13.05
CA ALA A 416 25.59 -13.85 13.20
C ALA A 416 25.49 -14.28 14.68
N ASP A 417 24.81 -15.41 14.91
CA ASP A 417 24.66 -16.06 16.21
C ASP A 417 24.76 -17.60 16.04
N GLY A 418 25.97 -18.07 15.87
CA GLY A 418 26.22 -19.46 15.52
C GLY A 418 25.74 -19.82 14.11
N ARG A 419 24.74 -20.70 14.03
CA ARG A 419 24.04 -21.05 12.77
C ARG A 419 22.90 -20.11 12.46
N ASP A 420 22.47 -19.34 13.45
CA ASP A 420 21.33 -18.46 13.42
C ASP A 420 21.79 -17.02 13.18
N PHE A 421 20.84 -16.11 13.05
CA PHE A 421 21.09 -14.69 12.99
C PHE A 421 20.16 -13.93 13.93
N THR A 422 20.59 -12.76 14.37
CA THR A 422 19.69 -11.79 15.02
C THR A 422 19.45 -10.63 14.06
N ALA A 423 18.18 -10.22 13.93
CA ALA A 423 17.78 -9.04 13.18
C ALA A 423 17.23 -8.00 14.16
N ASN A 424 17.90 -6.86 14.26
CA ASN A 424 17.58 -5.81 15.24
C ASN A 424 17.16 -4.53 14.51
N THR A 425 16.00 -4.00 14.88
CA THR A 425 15.59 -2.61 14.61
C THR A 425 15.70 -1.80 15.90
N ASN A 426 15.32 -0.53 15.89
CA ASN A 426 15.26 0.28 17.13
C ASN A 426 14.28 -0.27 18.17
N GLU A 427 13.23 -0.95 17.73
CA GLU A 427 12.11 -1.38 18.56
C GLU A 427 11.98 -2.89 18.69
N LEU A 428 12.51 -3.63 17.72
CA LEU A 428 12.29 -5.06 17.62
C LEU A 428 13.62 -5.82 17.49
N ARG A 429 13.77 -6.86 18.30
CA ARG A 429 14.84 -7.84 18.16
C ARG A 429 14.27 -9.20 17.84
N LEU A 430 14.56 -9.69 16.63
CA LEU A 430 14.16 -11.01 16.16
C LEU A 430 15.34 -11.96 16.18
N GLN A 431 15.10 -13.20 16.59
CA GLN A 431 15.98 -14.34 16.33
C GLN A 431 15.55 -14.98 15.04
N LEU A 432 16.47 -15.17 14.11
CA LEU A 432 16.28 -15.87 12.85
C LEU A 432 16.89 -17.25 12.97
N ASN A 433 16.07 -18.24 13.28
CA ASN A 433 16.54 -19.62 13.53
C ASN A 433 16.66 -20.37 12.20
N ALA A 434 17.85 -20.91 11.92
CA ALA A 434 18.11 -21.66 10.70
C ALA A 434 17.22 -22.89 10.57
N THR A 435 16.66 -23.09 9.38
CA THR A 435 15.89 -24.28 8.99
C THR A 435 16.72 -25.17 8.04
N GLU A 436 16.22 -26.36 7.69
CA GLU A 436 16.95 -27.31 6.83
C GLU A 436 17.09 -26.86 5.36
N SER A 437 16.40 -25.79 4.92
CA SER A 437 16.26 -25.39 3.51
C SER A 437 16.78 -23.99 3.19
N ASN A 438 17.81 -23.50 3.88
CA ASN A 438 18.37 -22.14 3.72
C ASN A 438 17.36 -21.01 3.99
N TYR A 439 16.30 -21.30 4.72
CA TYR A 439 15.37 -20.34 5.27
C TYR A 439 15.58 -20.22 6.78
N PHE A 440 15.11 -19.11 7.33
CA PHE A 440 15.15 -18.79 8.75
C PHE A 440 13.73 -18.59 9.26
N ALA A 441 13.40 -19.28 10.35
CA ALA A 441 12.13 -19.08 11.05
C ALA A 441 12.30 -17.93 12.07
N PRO A 442 11.55 -16.82 11.94
CA PRO A 442 11.65 -15.73 12.90
C PRO A 442 11.04 -16.12 14.25
N SER A 443 11.66 -15.67 15.32
CA SER A 443 11.13 -15.77 16.68
C SER A 443 11.45 -14.51 17.48
N TYR A 444 10.58 -14.20 18.42
CA TYR A 444 10.74 -13.07 19.34
C TYR A 444 10.83 -13.60 20.78
N ARG A 445 11.73 -13.06 21.60
CA ARG A 445 11.83 -13.40 23.02
C ARG A 445 11.18 -12.32 23.86
N LEU A 446 10.03 -12.65 24.44
CA LEU A 446 9.37 -11.80 25.41
C LEU A 446 10.15 -11.83 26.73
N LEU A 447 10.61 -10.66 27.22
CA LEU A 447 11.41 -10.50 28.46
C LEU A 447 12.69 -11.36 28.48
N GLY A 448 13.22 -11.76 27.32
CA GLY A 448 14.42 -12.59 27.22
C GLY A 448 14.23 -14.07 27.59
N LEU A 449 13.03 -14.48 28.03
CA LEU A 449 12.77 -15.82 28.59
C LEU A 449 11.86 -16.69 27.72
N LEU A 450 10.78 -16.14 27.17
CA LEU A 450 9.79 -16.87 26.37
C LEU A 450 10.01 -16.61 24.88
N ALA A 451 10.38 -17.65 24.13
CA ALA A 451 10.45 -17.59 22.67
C ALA A 451 9.05 -17.72 22.07
N LEU A 452 8.56 -16.65 21.44
CA LEU A 452 7.33 -16.61 20.67
C LEU A 452 7.70 -16.73 19.18
N GLY A 453 7.65 -17.92 18.66
CA GLY A 453 7.98 -18.21 17.25
C GLY A 453 6.69 -18.40 16.44
N LYS A 454 6.36 -19.66 16.17
CA LYS A 454 5.22 -20.04 15.32
C LYS A 454 3.86 -19.48 15.77
N SER A 455 3.69 -19.21 17.06
CA SER A 455 2.47 -18.59 17.60
C SER A 455 2.25 -17.13 17.16
N VAL A 456 3.33 -16.42 16.82
CA VAL A 456 3.29 -15.00 16.39
C VAL A 456 3.45 -14.88 14.89
N PHE A 457 4.42 -15.62 14.32
CA PHE A 457 4.81 -15.48 12.92
C PHE A 457 4.21 -16.56 11.99
N GLY A 458 3.47 -17.54 12.53
CA GLY A 458 2.90 -18.61 11.75
C GLY A 458 3.97 -19.45 11.03
N ASP A 459 3.76 -19.69 9.75
CA ASP A 459 4.70 -20.41 8.86
C ASP A 459 5.59 -19.47 8.03
N LEU A 460 5.71 -18.20 8.45
CA LEU A 460 6.55 -17.21 7.78
C LEU A 460 8.02 -17.64 7.83
N GLN A 461 8.67 -17.58 6.67
CA GLN A 461 10.08 -17.92 6.51
C GLN A 461 10.82 -16.73 5.89
N ILE A 462 12.01 -16.45 6.39
CA ILE A 462 12.89 -15.42 5.85
C ILE A 462 14.04 -16.11 5.14
N SER A 463 14.45 -15.61 3.99
CA SER A 463 15.70 -16.02 3.35
C SER A 463 16.53 -14.81 2.95
N LEU A 464 17.82 -15.03 2.73
CA LEU A 464 18.74 -14.02 2.23
C LEU A 464 19.23 -14.45 0.87
N ARG A 465 19.02 -13.61 -0.11
CA ARG A 465 19.24 -13.87 -1.53
C ARG A 465 20.35 -12.98 -2.06
N CYS A 466 21.08 -13.51 -3.02
CA CYS A 466 22.13 -12.83 -3.73
C CYS A 466 21.84 -12.79 -5.23
N ALA A 467 21.90 -11.61 -5.83
CA ALA A 467 21.81 -11.43 -7.28
C ALA A 467 22.59 -10.18 -7.70
N ASN A 468 23.46 -10.30 -8.70
CA ASN A 468 24.19 -9.16 -9.30
C ASN A 468 24.87 -8.25 -8.27
N ASN A 469 25.59 -8.81 -7.30
CA ASN A 469 26.22 -8.11 -6.17
C ASN A 469 25.26 -7.44 -5.18
N LEU A 470 23.97 -7.65 -5.30
CA LEU A 470 22.99 -7.23 -4.32
C LEU A 470 22.71 -8.37 -3.35
N ILE A 471 22.56 -8.03 -2.08
CA ILE A 471 22.10 -8.92 -1.02
C ILE A 471 20.78 -8.37 -0.51
N PHE A 472 19.76 -9.21 -0.46
CA PHE A 472 18.44 -8.79 -0.01
C PHE A 472 17.75 -9.88 0.80
N ALA A 473 16.94 -9.46 1.75
CA ALA A 473 16.11 -10.35 2.54
C ALA A 473 14.76 -10.52 1.85
N THR A 474 14.28 -11.75 1.83
CA THR A 474 12.95 -12.09 1.35
C THR A 474 12.12 -12.68 2.47
N VAL A 475 10.82 -12.51 2.38
CA VAL A 475 9.85 -13.24 3.18
C VAL A 475 9.09 -14.19 2.27
N LYS A 476 8.96 -15.42 2.75
CA LYS A 476 8.13 -16.46 2.13
C LYS A 476 6.90 -16.69 3.00
N GLU A 477 5.75 -16.41 2.43
CA GLU A 477 4.46 -16.72 3.02
C GLU A 477 3.72 -17.69 2.12
N LYS A 478 3.39 -18.87 2.64
CA LYS A 478 2.78 -19.96 1.86
C LYS A 478 3.65 -20.32 0.63
N LYS A 479 3.25 -19.91 -0.57
CA LYS A 479 3.91 -20.23 -1.85
C LYS A 479 4.54 -19.01 -2.55
N GLU A 480 4.38 -17.83 -2.00
CA GLU A 480 4.94 -16.59 -2.54
C GLU A 480 6.17 -16.16 -1.77
N GLU A 481 7.14 -15.62 -2.47
CA GLU A 481 8.35 -15.06 -1.89
C GLU A 481 8.58 -13.65 -2.47
N PHE A 482 8.79 -12.66 -1.61
CA PHE A 482 9.01 -11.26 -2.01
C PHE A 482 10.10 -10.60 -1.18
N SER A 483 10.77 -9.64 -1.81
CA SER A 483 11.82 -8.84 -1.16
C SER A 483 11.22 -7.90 -0.12
N ILE A 484 11.83 -7.85 1.06
CA ILE A 484 11.39 -7.01 2.18
C ILE A 484 12.48 -6.04 2.68
N ALA A 485 13.74 -6.31 2.39
CA ALA A 485 14.85 -5.47 2.81
C ALA A 485 16.05 -5.67 1.88
N TYR A 486 16.86 -4.63 1.74
CA TYR A 486 18.04 -4.64 0.89
C TYR A 486 19.27 -4.27 1.70
N ARG A 487 20.38 -5.00 1.51
CA ARG A 487 21.62 -4.71 2.18
C ARG A 487 22.17 -3.36 1.72
N VAL A 488 22.55 -2.54 2.69
CA VAL A 488 23.16 -1.24 2.47
C VAL A 488 24.56 -1.22 3.04
N TYR A 489 25.44 -0.44 2.42
CA TYR A 489 26.83 -0.29 2.81
C TYR A 489 27.11 1.19 3.05
N ALA A 490 27.63 1.55 4.22
CA ALA A 490 28.15 2.89 4.47
C ALA A 490 29.45 3.08 3.69
N ASP A 491 29.61 4.21 3.03
CA ASP A 491 30.90 4.62 2.54
C ASP A 491 31.79 5.01 3.72
N LYS A 492 32.91 4.32 3.89
CA LYS A 492 33.85 4.57 4.97
C LYS A 492 34.62 5.89 4.84
N GLN A 493 34.50 6.58 3.70
CA GLN A 493 35.15 7.88 3.45
C GLN A 493 34.23 9.07 3.75
N SER A 494 33.25 8.88 4.64
CA SER A 494 32.25 9.89 4.99
C SER A 494 32.90 11.24 5.36
N GLN A 495 32.60 12.27 4.57
CA GLN A 495 33.10 13.65 4.75
C GLN A 495 32.05 14.60 5.33
N LEU A 496 30.89 14.11 5.81
CA LEU A 496 29.90 14.98 6.44
C LEU A 496 30.51 15.69 7.64
N GLY A 497 30.44 17.02 7.67
CA GLY A 497 31.02 17.81 8.74
C GLY A 497 30.31 17.56 10.08
N ASP A 498 31.07 17.38 11.16
CA ASP A 498 30.52 17.11 12.49
C ASP A 498 29.57 18.21 13.00
N LYS A 499 29.69 19.44 12.48
CA LYS A 499 28.74 20.52 12.80
C LYS A 499 27.28 20.17 12.48
N TRP A 500 27.04 19.24 11.55
CA TRP A 500 25.70 18.79 11.15
C TRP A 500 25.13 17.65 12.00
N LEU A 501 25.94 17.06 12.88
CA LEU A 501 25.45 16.07 13.82
C LEU A 501 24.56 16.74 14.88
N GLY A 502 23.50 16.06 15.32
CA GLY A 502 22.61 16.56 16.35
C GLY A 502 21.13 16.31 16.08
N ARG A 503 20.29 17.03 16.79
CA ARG A 503 18.83 16.95 16.67
C ARG A 503 18.28 18.14 15.91
N TYR A 504 17.25 17.90 15.13
CA TYR A 504 16.54 18.89 14.32
C TYR A 504 15.04 18.73 14.54
N LYS A 505 14.29 19.83 14.52
CA LYS A 505 12.83 19.85 14.60
C LYS A 505 12.23 20.40 13.32
N LEU A 506 11.07 19.86 12.93
CA LEU A 506 10.34 20.31 11.74
C LEU A 506 9.87 21.77 11.90
N SER A 507 10.01 22.56 10.83
CA SER A 507 9.58 23.97 10.78
C SER A 507 8.13 24.09 10.35
N GLY A 508 7.35 24.93 11.04
CA GLY A 508 6.15 25.57 10.49
C GLY A 508 4.84 24.77 10.48
N VAL A 509 4.81 23.54 10.96
CA VAL A 509 3.58 22.76 11.09
C VAL A 509 3.31 22.50 12.56
N GLY A 510 2.07 22.71 13.02
CA GLY A 510 1.66 22.62 14.44
C GLY A 510 1.84 21.25 15.13
N ASN A 511 2.80 20.47 14.69
CA ASN A 511 3.21 19.22 15.28
C ASN A 511 4.65 19.33 15.82
N ASP A 512 4.80 19.88 17.02
CA ASP A 512 6.08 20.06 17.71
C ASP A 512 6.86 18.76 17.97
N SER A 513 6.32 17.61 17.62
CA SER A 513 6.88 16.29 17.88
C SER A 513 7.75 15.75 16.75
N ALA A 514 7.62 16.24 15.51
CA ALA A 514 8.38 15.73 14.38
C ALA A 514 9.85 16.11 14.48
N SER A 515 10.72 15.11 14.48
CA SER A 515 12.16 15.31 14.66
C SER A 515 13.02 14.45 13.74
N LEU A 516 14.24 14.94 13.54
CA LEU A 516 15.31 14.26 12.82
C LEU A 516 16.56 14.29 13.72
N ARG A 517 17.22 13.16 13.88
CA ARG A 517 18.48 13.05 14.61
C ARG A 517 19.55 12.46 13.72
N ILE A 518 20.75 13.04 13.76
CA ILE A 518 21.90 12.55 13.00
C ILE A 518 23.05 12.33 13.98
N TRP A 519 23.67 11.16 13.90
CA TRP A 519 24.79 10.82 14.75
C TRP A 519 25.80 9.92 14.03
N ARG A 520 26.98 9.76 14.63
CA ARG A 520 28.05 8.90 14.16
C ARG A 520 28.34 7.81 15.20
N GLU A 521 28.51 6.58 14.74
CA GLU A 521 29.04 5.46 15.55
C GLU A 521 30.24 4.86 14.79
N GLY A 522 31.45 5.03 15.32
CA GLY A 522 32.67 4.70 14.59
C GLY A 522 32.76 5.51 13.30
N ASP A 523 32.93 4.80 12.20
CA ASP A 523 32.99 5.41 10.86
C ASP A 523 31.62 5.53 10.16
N GLU A 524 30.56 5.01 10.79
CA GLU A 524 29.22 4.96 10.19
C GLU A 524 28.35 6.14 10.63
N LEU A 525 27.61 6.73 9.69
CA LEU A 525 26.64 7.80 9.91
C LEU A 525 25.23 7.26 9.91
N PHE A 526 24.43 7.74 10.84
CA PHE A 526 23.04 7.34 11.01
C PHE A 526 22.12 8.54 11.05
N MET A 527 20.89 8.34 10.60
CA MET A 527 19.76 9.24 10.74
C MET A 527 18.59 8.51 11.38
N GLU A 528 17.88 9.20 12.24
CA GLU A 528 16.63 8.73 12.84
C GLU A 528 15.57 9.80 12.62
N THR A 529 14.39 9.36 12.16
CA THR A 529 13.20 10.21 12.04
C THR A 529 12.15 9.76 13.03
N GLU A 530 11.42 10.71 13.62
CA GLU A 530 10.38 10.45 14.59
C GLU A 530 9.18 11.37 14.32
N HIS A 531 7.98 10.80 14.30
CA HIS A 531 6.69 11.53 14.12
C HIS A 531 6.62 12.42 12.87
N LEU A 532 7.27 12.03 11.76
CA LEU A 532 7.03 12.70 10.49
C LEU A 532 5.52 12.67 10.17
N PRO A 533 4.97 13.70 9.52
CA PRO A 533 3.51 13.81 9.30
C PRO A 533 2.83 12.61 8.66
N VAL A 534 3.59 11.73 8.02
CA VAL A 534 3.12 10.54 7.32
C VAL A 534 3.61 9.23 7.92
N SER A 535 4.60 9.29 8.82
CA SER A 535 5.13 8.14 9.53
C SER A 535 5.02 8.38 11.03
N VAL A 536 4.13 7.66 11.69
CA VAL A 536 3.94 7.75 13.15
C VAL A 536 5.11 7.09 13.88
N ASP A 537 5.91 6.29 13.16
CA ASP A 537 6.92 5.42 13.75
C ASP A 537 8.30 6.05 13.72
N LYS A 538 9.09 5.69 14.72
CA LYS A 538 10.50 6.02 14.81
C LYS A 538 11.29 5.11 13.87
N ARG A 539 12.00 5.68 12.88
CA ARG A 539 12.79 4.93 11.91
C ARG A 539 14.24 5.39 11.89
N SER A 540 15.15 4.43 11.81
CA SER A 540 16.57 4.69 11.61
C SER A 540 17.02 4.32 10.22
N PHE A 541 18.04 5.02 9.72
CA PHE A 541 18.64 4.83 8.41
C PHE A 541 20.15 4.96 8.50
N LEU A 542 20.85 4.27 7.61
CA LEU A 542 22.25 4.46 7.38
C LEU A 542 22.46 5.57 6.34
N LEU A 543 23.46 6.42 6.54
CA LEU A 543 23.79 7.52 5.64
C LEU A 543 25.13 7.25 4.93
N SER A 544 25.19 7.63 3.64
CA SER A 544 26.44 7.76 2.90
C SER A 544 26.68 9.23 2.59
N ALA A 545 27.76 9.83 3.14
CA ALA A 545 28.08 11.21 2.87
C ALA A 545 28.53 11.36 1.41
N LEU A 546 28.01 12.35 0.72
CA LEU A 546 28.40 12.74 -0.64
C LEU A 546 29.44 13.85 -0.60
N ASP A 547 29.29 14.78 0.34
CA ASP A 547 30.22 15.88 0.60
C ASP A 547 30.02 16.41 2.04
N VAL A 548 30.64 17.55 2.35
CA VAL A 548 30.58 18.16 3.69
C VAL A 548 29.20 18.68 4.11
N GLN A 549 28.24 18.74 3.20
CA GLN A 549 26.90 19.29 3.43
C GLN A 549 25.79 18.36 2.92
N ARG A 550 26.09 17.23 2.29
CA ARG A 550 25.08 16.34 1.74
C ARG A 550 25.39 14.88 2.07
N ALA A 551 24.36 14.15 2.39
CA ALA A 551 24.41 12.72 2.60
C ALA A 551 23.21 12.06 1.90
N ARG A 552 23.40 10.83 1.45
CA ARG A 552 22.32 10.01 0.90
C ARG A 552 21.79 9.07 1.96
N VAL A 553 20.50 9.05 2.14
CA VAL A 553 19.82 8.08 2.99
C VAL A 553 19.76 6.75 2.22
N LEU A 554 20.40 5.71 2.73
CA LEU A 554 20.57 4.47 1.99
C LEU A 554 19.32 3.59 2.07
N TYR A 555 18.75 3.24 0.91
CA TYR A 555 17.63 2.33 0.75
C TYR A 555 17.99 1.07 -0.03
N LEU A 556 18.88 1.17 -1.01
CA LEU A 556 19.34 0.05 -1.81
C LEU A 556 20.81 0.26 -2.18
N ASN A 557 21.70 -0.54 -1.57
CA ASN A 557 23.15 -0.40 -1.65
C ASN A 557 23.66 1.04 -1.32
N ASP A 558 24.91 1.37 -1.72
CA ASP A 558 25.56 2.66 -1.45
C ASP A 558 25.17 3.80 -2.43
N LYS A 559 24.33 3.51 -3.43
CA LYS A 559 24.06 4.41 -4.55
C LYS A 559 22.69 5.07 -4.51
N TRP A 560 21.69 4.42 -3.92
CA TRP A 560 20.29 4.80 -4.09
C TRP A 560 19.59 5.13 -2.78
N GLY A 561 18.89 6.24 -2.79
CA GLY A 561 18.07 6.75 -1.68
C GLY A 561 17.93 8.26 -1.73
N PRO A 562 17.00 8.83 -0.96
CA PRO A 562 16.78 10.28 -0.90
C PRO A 562 17.99 11.04 -0.37
N LEU A 563 18.12 12.28 -0.79
CA LEU A 563 19.18 13.16 -0.32
C LEU A 563 18.77 13.85 0.99
N LEU A 564 19.72 13.88 1.92
CA LEU A 564 19.70 14.75 3.08
C LEU A 564 20.71 15.87 2.83
N SER A 565 20.28 17.12 2.82
CA SER A 565 21.14 18.28 2.60
C SER A 565 21.10 19.23 3.78
N PHE A 566 22.20 19.97 3.98
CA PHE A 566 22.39 20.91 5.07
C PHE A 566 22.76 22.29 4.55
N SER A 567 22.27 23.32 5.23
CA SER A 567 22.60 24.71 4.93
C SER A 567 22.66 25.54 6.21
N ASP A 568 23.48 26.58 6.19
CA ASP A 568 23.45 27.64 7.21
C ASP A 568 22.41 28.67 6.79
N SER A 569 21.58 29.15 7.73
CA SER A 569 20.62 30.21 7.53
C SER A 569 20.73 31.27 8.62
N PRO A 570 20.16 32.47 8.45
CA PRO A 570 20.10 33.48 9.50
C PRO A 570 19.39 33.00 10.78
N GLN A 571 18.55 31.98 10.67
CA GLN A 571 17.79 31.38 11.77
C GLN A 571 18.49 30.17 12.41
N GLY A 572 19.66 29.77 11.93
CA GLY A 572 20.41 28.62 12.39
C GLY A 572 20.69 27.58 11.30
N MET A 573 21.18 26.42 11.69
CA MET A 573 21.47 25.32 10.76
C MET A 573 20.17 24.61 10.36
N LEU A 574 20.03 24.37 9.07
CA LEU A 574 18.90 23.67 8.46
C LEU A 574 19.31 22.31 7.93
N ALA A 575 18.40 21.33 8.04
CA ALA A 575 18.46 20.08 7.32
C ALA A 575 17.22 19.96 6.43
N SER A 576 17.39 19.58 5.17
CA SER A 576 16.30 19.32 4.22
C SER A 576 16.27 17.84 3.85
N TYR A 577 15.10 17.21 4.02
CA TYR A 577 14.88 15.79 3.74
C TYR A 577 13.46 15.57 3.23
N GLN A 578 13.31 14.94 2.07
CA GLN A 578 12.03 14.62 1.42
C GLN A 578 11.04 15.81 1.34
N GLY A 579 11.56 17.01 1.04
CA GLY A 579 10.74 18.24 0.95
C GLY A 579 10.48 18.94 2.28
N PHE A 580 10.81 18.32 3.42
CA PHE A 580 10.71 18.96 4.74
C PHE A 580 11.97 19.73 5.09
N THR A 581 11.81 20.84 5.78
CA THR A 581 12.90 21.63 6.36
C THR A 581 12.87 21.55 7.87
N PHE A 582 13.99 21.17 8.46
CA PHE A 582 14.18 21.02 9.89
C PHE A 582 15.20 22.00 10.41
N PHE A 583 14.95 22.59 11.57
CA PHE A 583 15.90 23.47 12.27
C PHE A 583 16.69 22.69 13.32
N LYS A 584 18.01 22.91 13.34
CA LYS A 584 18.86 22.32 14.36
C LYS A 584 18.48 22.83 15.75
N VAL A 585 18.25 21.92 16.67
CA VAL A 585 18.03 22.25 18.09
C VAL A 585 19.39 22.47 18.71
N VAL A 586 19.66 23.69 19.17
CA VAL A 586 20.85 24.00 19.98
C VAL A 586 20.62 23.41 21.37
N PRO A 587 21.61 22.65 21.94
CA PRO A 587 21.46 22.03 23.25
C PRO A 587 21.13 23.00 24.35
#